data_5f08c76d104f31749acfe451d5b60d30
#
_entry.id   5f08c76d104f31749acfe451d5b60d30
#
_cell.length_a   1.000
_cell.length_b   1.000
_cell.length_c   1.000
_cell.angle_alpha   90.00
_cell.angle_beta   90.00
_cell.angle_gamma   90.00
#
_symmetry.space_group_name_H-M   'P 1'
#
loop_
_entity.id
_entity.type
_entity.pdbx_description
1 polymer ?
#
loop_
_entity_poly.entity_id
_entity_poly.type
_entity_poly.pdbx_seq_one_letter_code
_entity_poly.pdbx_strand_id
1 'polypeptide(L)'
;MIKEHRKYFNENFTQENHEALLREITEKFNHQPGFKIAETPVFIPHILRDRLFEATEEIMGFINHPDFKKITNDAFYSPEIIIPNEDEKPKFIQLDFGITLDEEGNPMPKLIELQGFPSLYFYQELLARMLRKYYKIPEGFSIHPNSITHLEFIELLRSEIVGDTDPKQVILLEIEPEKQATAIDFYATEAILGIKILCITKLKKRGKQLFYLDEDGNEIDVLKIYNRVIFDELYQRNDLQREFHFTDDVDVKWIGHPNWFFRISKFIMPLLTGKYVPKSYLLDKIEKLPTDLENYVLKPLYSFAGAGVHINVTPEIIQNVVNKSNYILQEKVIYHPIIETKDVPAKCEIRIMLLHNNESDKIQVISNLVRLSKGEMVGVK
;
A
#
# COMPACT_ATOMS: atom_id res chain seq x y z
N MET A 1 -5.36 4.22 21.06
CA MET A 1 -6.62 3.49 20.87
C MET A 1 -7.67 3.94 21.90
N ILE A 2 -8.96 3.92 21.56
CA ILE A 2 -10.04 4.24 22.50
C ILE A 2 -10.18 3.07 23.49
N LYS A 3 -9.88 3.33 24.76
CA LYS A 3 -9.73 2.27 25.80
C LYS A 3 -11.03 1.54 26.10
N GLU A 4 -12.16 2.25 26.17
CA GLU A 4 -13.47 1.65 26.49
C GLU A 4 -13.89 0.64 25.42
N HIS A 5 -13.75 0.99 24.14
CA HIS A 5 -14.08 0.08 23.04
C HIS A 5 -13.13 -1.10 22.97
N ARG A 6 -11.85 -0.89 23.27
CA ARG A 6 -10.88 -1.98 23.33
C ARG A 6 -11.20 -2.95 24.46
N LYS A 7 -11.51 -2.43 25.65
CA LYS A 7 -11.91 -3.25 26.81
C LYS A 7 -13.15 -4.07 26.48
N TYR A 8 -14.20 -3.41 25.97
CA TYR A 8 -15.42 -4.09 25.56
C TYR A 8 -15.16 -5.21 24.54
N PHE A 9 -14.35 -4.94 23.53
CA PHE A 9 -13.98 -5.94 22.53
C PHE A 9 -13.23 -7.13 23.17
N ASN A 10 -12.25 -6.88 24.03
CA ASN A 10 -11.50 -7.93 24.71
C ASN A 10 -12.38 -8.81 25.61
N GLU A 11 -13.37 -8.24 26.27
CA GLU A 11 -14.33 -8.97 27.13
C GLU A 11 -15.29 -9.85 26.31
N ASN A 12 -15.57 -9.48 25.06
CA ASN A 12 -16.51 -10.17 24.17
C ASN A 12 -15.82 -11.00 23.08
N PHE A 13 -14.50 -10.97 23.00
CA PHE A 13 -13.74 -11.77 22.05
C PHE A 13 -13.83 -13.27 22.40
N THR A 14 -14.15 -14.08 21.40
CA THR A 14 -14.04 -15.53 21.49
C THR A 14 -13.18 -16.06 20.36
N GLN A 15 -12.39 -17.07 20.66
CA GLN A 15 -11.55 -17.75 19.66
C GLN A 15 -12.40 -18.38 18.55
N GLU A 16 -13.57 -18.91 18.91
CA GLU A 16 -14.53 -19.52 17.99
C GLU A 16 -15.01 -18.52 16.93
N ASN A 17 -15.37 -17.30 17.32
CA ASN A 17 -15.81 -16.24 16.40
C ASN A 17 -14.66 -15.85 15.46
N HIS A 18 -13.44 -15.76 15.96
CA HIS A 18 -12.27 -15.43 15.14
C HIS A 18 -12.00 -16.53 14.11
N GLU A 19 -12.01 -17.79 14.52
CA GLU A 19 -11.83 -18.92 13.62
C GLU A 19 -12.96 -19.03 12.59
N ALA A 20 -14.21 -18.73 12.98
CA ALA A 20 -15.33 -18.69 12.05
C ALA A 20 -15.16 -17.59 10.99
N LEU A 21 -14.70 -16.40 11.39
CA LEU A 21 -14.35 -15.31 10.47
C LEU A 21 -13.26 -15.74 9.48
N LEU A 22 -12.19 -16.37 9.95
CA LEU A 22 -11.10 -16.84 9.09
C LEU A 22 -11.55 -17.92 8.12
N ARG A 23 -12.37 -18.86 8.58
CA ARG A 23 -12.96 -19.91 7.72
C ARG A 23 -13.82 -19.29 6.62
N GLU A 24 -14.73 -18.37 6.94
CA GLU A 24 -15.60 -17.74 5.96
C GLU A 24 -14.81 -16.99 4.88
N ILE A 25 -13.76 -16.24 5.26
CA ILE A 25 -12.88 -15.58 4.29
C ILE A 25 -12.23 -16.61 3.38
N THR A 26 -11.69 -17.69 3.95
CA THR A 26 -10.99 -18.75 3.20
C THR A 26 -11.94 -19.48 2.25
N GLU A 27 -13.13 -19.88 2.73
CA GLU A 27 -14.13 -20.60 1.95
C GLU A 27 -14.70 -19.75 0.81
N LYS A 28 -14.93 -18.45 1.06
CA LYS A 28 -15.49 -17.54 0.06
C LYS A 28 -14.65 -17.43 -1.21
N PHE A 29 -13.34 -17.53 -1.09
CA PHE A 29 -12.41 -17.41 -2.21
C PHE A 29 -11.61 -18.69 -2.51
N ASN A 30 -11.89 -19.77 -1.77
CA ASN A 30 -11.10 -21.00 -1.81
C ASN A 30 -9.59 -20.72 -1.68
N HIS A 31 -9.25 -19.72 -0.82
CA HIS A 31 -7.88 -19.24 -0.66
C HIS A 31 -7.64 -18.77 0.77
N GLN A 32 -6.58 -19.29 1.39
CA GLN A 32 -6.14 -18.81 2.69
C GLN A 32 -5.29 -17.54 2.54
N PRO A 33 -5.59 -16.45 3.26
CA PRO A 33 -4.75 -15.25 3.24
C PRO A 33 -3.28 -15.58 3.56
N GLY A 34 -2.35 -15.03 2.77
CA GLY A 34 -0.91 -15.25 2.92
C GLY A 34 -0.29 -14.52 4.12
N PHE A 35 -1.11 -13.90 4.98
CA PHE A 35 -0.71 -13.18 6.19
C PHE A 35 -1.70 -13.42 7.32
N LYS A 36 -1.27 -13.14 8.55
CA LYS A 36 -2.14 -13.28 9.72
C LYS A 36 -3.12 -12.11 9.79
N ILE A 37 -4.40 -12.43 10.02
CA ILE A 37 -5.45 -11.45 10.30
C ILE A 37 -5.48 -11.24 11.81
N ALA A 38 -5.40 -9.97 12.24
CA ALA A 38 -5.47 -9.63 13.65
C ALA A 38 -6.85 -9.94 14.24
N GLU A 39 -6.86 -10.40 15.48
CA GLU A 39 -8.08 -10.74 16.21
C GLU A 39 -8.97 -9.52 16.52
N THR A 40 -8.48 -8.31 16.26
CA THR A 40 -9.16 -7.08 16.73
C THR A 40 -9.10 -5.95 15.72
N PRO A 41 -10.20 -5.18 15.58
CA PRO A 41 -10.12 -3.86 14.98
C PRO A 41 -9.36 -2.88 15.90
N VAL A 42 -8.89 -1.79 15.32
CA VAL A 42 -8.27 -0.68 16.05
C VAL A 42 -9.22 0.50 16.09
N PHE A 43 -9.65 0.89 17.29
CA PHE A 43 -10.54 2.04 17.49
C PHE A 43 -9.71 3.32 17.64
N ILE A 44 -9.61 4.10 16.56
CA ILE A 44 -8.77 5.31 16.47
C ILE A 44 -9.49 6.49 17.14
N PRO A 45 -8.88 7.17 18.15
CA PRO A 45 -9.46 8.37 18.75
C PRO A 45 -9.36 9.57 17.80
N HIS A 46 -10.26 10.53 17.96
CA HIS A 46 -10.34 11.72 17.11
C HIS A 46 -9.00 12.48 17.03
N ILE A 47 -8.30 12.64 18.14
CA ILE A 47 -6.99 13.33 18.17
C ILE A 47 -5.96 12.65 17.23
N LEU A 48 -5.94 11.32 17.18
CA LEU A 48 -5.03 10.61 16.28
C LEU A 48 -5.52 10.67 14.83
N ARG A 49 -6.84 10.56 14.60
CA ARG A 49 -7.43 10.74 13.26
C ARG A 49 -7.09 12.11 12.68
N ASP A 50 -7.30 13.16 13.45
CA ASP A 50 -7.08 14.55 13.01
C ASP A 50 -5.60 14.79 12.68
N ARG A 51 -4.68 14.25 13.50
CA ARG A 51 -3.24 14.30 13.22
C ARG A 51 -2.82 13.49 11.98
N LEU A 52 -3.47 12.33 11.73
CA LEU A 52 -3.23 11.56 10.51
C LEU A 52 -3.69 12.33 9.27
N PHE A 53 -4.79 13.06 9.36
CA PHE A 53 -5.26 13.90 8.25
C PHE A 53 -4.36 15.09 8.03
N GLU A 54 -3.97 15.81 9.10
CA GLU A 54 -3.00 16.90 9.02
C GLU A 54 -1.69 16.44 8.36
N ALA A 55 -1.14 15.29 8.79
CA ALA A 55 0.05 14.69 8.19
C ALA A 55 -0.14 14.34 6.71
N THR A 56 -1.32 13.80 6.38
CA THR A 56 -1.67 13.47 4.99
C THR A 56 -1.74 14.73 4.12
N GLU A 57 -2.38 15.80 4.60
CA GLU A 57 -2.49 17.08 3.88
C GLU A 57 -1.11 17.72 3.65
N GLU A 58 -0.23 17.71 4.64
CA GLU A 58 1.15 18.21 4.50
C GLU A 58 1.90 17.45 3.38
N ILE A 59 1.84 16.11 3.37
CA ILE A 59 2.49 15.27 2.37
C ILE A 59 1.86 15.49 0.99
N MET A 60 0.54 15.55 0.92
CA MET A 60 -0.18 15.78 -0.32
C MET A 60 0.09 17.18 -0.90
N GLY A 61 0.39 18.17 -0.06
CA GLY A 61 0.86 19.48 -0.51
C GLY A 61 2.12 19.40 -1.35
N PHE A 62 3.06 18.52 -0.99
CA PHE A 62 4.26 18.25 -1.78
C PHE A 62 3.96 17.45 -3.06
N ILE A 63 3.15 16.38 -2.96
CA ILE A 63 2.82 15.52 -4.11
C ILE A 63 2.01 16.29 -5.17
N ASN A 64 1.15 17.21 -4.76
CA ASN A 64 0.35 18.05 -5.66
C ASN A 64 1.12 19.27 -6.21
N HIS A 65 2.41 19.43 -5.86
CA HIS A 65 3.21 20.55 -6.37
C HIS A 65 3.31 20.47 -7.91
N PRO A 66 3.13 21.58 -8.66
CA PRO A 66 3.17 21.58 -10.13
C PRO A 66 4.47 20.98 -10.71
N ASP A 67 5.61 21.19 -10.04
CA ASP A 67 6.90 20.64 -10.44
C ASP A 67 7.18 19.22 -9.92
N PHE A 68 6.22 18.54 -9.30
CA PHE A 68 6.44 17.24 -8.66
C PHE A 68 7.09 16.21 -9.59
N LYS A 69 6.59 16.08 -10.82
CA LYS A 69 7.17 15.18 -11.83
C LYS A 69 8.62 15.52 -12.14
N LYS A 70 8.93 16.82 -12.26
CA LYS A 70 10.30 17.31 -12.51
C LYS A 70 11.21 17.03 -11.32
N ILE A 71 10.75 17.28 -10.10
CA ILE A 71 11.49 17.04 -8.85
C ILE A 71 11.80 15.53 -8.68
N THR A 72 10.89 14.67 -9.12
CA THR A 72 11.00 13.21 -8.97
C THR A 72 11.54 12.49 -10.23
N ASN A 73 12.10 13.21 -11.20
CA ASN A 73 12.69 12.54 -12.37
C ASN A 73 13.87 11.63 -12.01
N ASP A 74 14.65 11.98 -11.01
CA ASP A 74 15.78 11.17 -10.54
C ASP A 74 15.34 9.90 -9.77
N ALA A 75 14.03 9.70 -9.55
CA ALA A 75 13.51 8.43 -9.05
C ALA A 75 13.67 7.30 -10.07
N PHE A 76 13.79 7.63 -11.35
CA PHE A 76 14.11 6.65 -12.41
C PHE A 76 15.62 6.47 -12.50
N TYR A 77 16.13 5.36 -11.98
CA TYR A 77 17.57 5.07 -12.00
C TYR A 77 18.12 4.73 -13.40
N SER A 78 17.26 4.54 -14.38
CA SER A 78 17.59 4.37 -15.80
C SER A 78 16.47 4.89 -16.69
N PRO A 79 16.77 5.55 -17.83
CA PRO A 79 15.75 5.89 -18.83
C PRO A 79 14.94 4.68 -19.36
N GLU A 80 15.56 3.50 -19.31
CA GLU A 80 14.96 2.24 -19.82
C GLU A 80 13.80 1.72 -18.99
N ILE A 81 13.59 2.28 -17.78
CA ILE A 81 12.45 1.89 -16.92
C ILE A 81 11.28 2.87 -17.02
N ILE A 82 11.41 3.97 -17.77
CA ILE A 82 10.35 4.95 -17.94
C ILE A 82 9.30 4.39 -18.90
N ILE A 83 8.07 4.32 -18.39
CA ILE A 83 6.93 3.77 -19.13
C ILE A 83 6.22 4.91 -19.87
N PRO A 84 5.89 4.73 -21.17
CA PRO A 84 5.23 5.76 -21.95
C PRO A 84 3.83 6.13 -21.45
N ASN A 85 3.36 7.31 -21.84
CA ASN A 85 1.98 7.77 -21.63
C ASN A 85 1.60 7.96 -20.14
N GLU A 86 2.53 8.47 -19.33
CA GLU A 86 2.31 8.79 -17.93
C GLU A 86 1.19 9.83 -17.75
N ASP A 87 0.18 9.48 -16.93
CA ASP A 87 -0.89 10.37 -16.54
C ASP A 87 -0.41 11.53 -15.63
N GLU A 88 -1.22 12.60 -15.55
CA GLU A 88 -0.81 13.82 -14.82
C GLU A 88 -0.81 13.65 -13.30
N LYS A 89 -1.65 12.78 -12.77
CA LYS A 89 -1.81 12.56 -11.33
C LYS A 89 -1.77 11.08 -10.97
N PRO A 90 -1.22 10.74 -9.80
CA PRO A 90 -1.25 9.36 -9.31
C PRO A 90 -2.69 8.95 -9.01
N LYS A 91 -3.10 7.78 -9.50
CA LYS A 91 -4.45 7.26 -9.23
C LYS A 91 -4.61 6.78 -7.78
N PHE A 92 -3.60 6.11 -7.24
CA PHE A 92 -3.59 5.57 -5.89
C PHE A 92 -2.35 6.03 -5.14
N ILE A 93 -2.55 6.43 -3.88
CA ILE A 93 -1.44 6.74 -2.96
C ILE A 93 -1.73 6.06 -1.64
N GLN A 94 -0.69 5.55 -1.00
CA GLN A 94 -0.77 5.00 0.36
C GLN A 94 0.34 5.59 1.20
N LEU A 95 -0.01 6.00 2.42
CA LEU A 95 0.90 6.60 3.39
C LEU A 95 0.87 5.74 4.66
N ASP A 96 2.00 5.18 5.04
CA ASP A 96 2.14 4.32 6.22
C ASP A 96 2.72 5.10 7.39
N PHE A 97 1.98 5.19 8.49
CA PHE A 97 2.37 5.92 9.68
C PHE A 97 2.58 4.98 10.87
N GLY A 98 3.77 4.99 11.45
CA GLY A 98 4.02 4.41 12.76
C GLY A 98 3.52 5.34 13.86
N ILE A 99 2.94 4.79 14.92
CA ILE A 99 2.40 5.58 16.02
C ILE A 99 3.40 5.69 17.16
N THR A 100 3.76 6.94 17.46
CA THR A 100 4.63 7.34 18.57
C THR A 100 3.82 8.13 19.61
N LEU A 101 4.47 8.76 20.58
CA LEU A 101 3.87 9.75 21.46
C LEU A 101 4.57 11.11 21.27
N ASP A 102 3.82 12.21 21.44
CA ASP A 102 4.37 13.54 21.61
C ASP A 102 4.87 13.77 23.05
N GLU A 103 5.36 14.98 23.33
CA GLU A 103 5.88 15.38 24.64
C GLU A 103 4.80 15.37 25.75
N GLU A 104 3.53 15.54 25.37
CA GLU A 104 2.37 15.48 26.26
C GLU A 104 1.80 14.06 26.43
N GLY A 105 2.39 13.07 25.75
CA GLY A 105 1.96 11.65 25.81
C GLY A 105 0.77 11.33 24.91
N ASN A 106 0.40 12.19 23.97
CA ASN A 106 -0.66 11.91 23.01
C ASN A 106 -0.12 11.14 21.79
N PRO A 107 -0.93 10.28 21.15
CA PRO A 107 -0.56 9.56 19.96
C PRO A 107 -0.13 10.50 18.83
N MET A 108 1.06 10.27 18.28
CA MET A 108 1.69 11.06 17.23
C MET A 108 2.05 10.18 16.04
N PRO A 109 1.46 10.38 14.84
CA PRO A 109 1.86 9.63 13.67
C PRO A 109 3.22 10.11 13.14
N LYS A 110 4.04 9.16 12.67
CA LYS A 110 5.29 9.43 11.96
C LYS A 110 5.33 8.62 10.68
N LEU A 111 5.59 9.26 9.55
CA LEU A 111 5.64 8.60 8.24
C LEU A 111 6.74 7.54 8.20
N ILE A 112 6.40 6.32 7.83
CA ILE A 112 7.33 5.19 7.69
C ILE A 112 7.73 4.99 6.23
N GLU A 113 6.75 5.00 5.35
CA GLU A 113 6.90 4.87 3.91
C GLU A 113 5.66 5.38 3.19
N LEU A 114 5.77 5.52 1.88
CA LEU A 114 4.67 5.86 1.00
C LEU A 114 4.82 5.13 -0.34
N GLN A 115 3.70 4.91 -1.02
CA GLN A 115 3.68 4.22 -2.30
C GLN A 115 2.61 4.78 -3.25
N GLY A 116 2.96 4.86 -4.54
CA GLY A 116 2.11 5.37 -5.61
C GLY A 116 1.39 4.28 -6.42
N PHE A 117 1.02 3.17 -5.78
CA PHE A 117 0.26 2.09 -6.41
C PHE A 117 -0.74 1.46 -5.42
N PRO A 118 -1.81 0.80 -5.90
CA PRO A 118 -2.85 0.25 -5.04
C PRO A 118 -2.40 -1.01 -4.31
N SER A 119 -2.84 -1.17 -3.06
CA SER A 119 -2.72 -2.41 -2.30
C SER A 119 -3.80 -2.53 -1.24
N LEU A 120 -4.49 -3.67 -1.19
CA LEU A 120 -5.43 -4.07 -0.14
C LEU A 120 -6.71 -3.23 -0.04
N TYR A 121 -7.14 -2.53 -1.09
CA TYR A 121 -8.37 -1.71 -1.06
C TYR A 121 -9.63 -2.56 -0.87
N PHE A 122 -9.76 -3.64 -1.63
CA PHE A 122 -10.92 -4.51 -1.58
C PHE A 122 -10.86 -5.48 -0.41
N TYR A 123 -9.67 -5.94 -0.05
CA TYR A 123 -9.47 -6.75 1.15
C TYR A 123 -9.86 -6.00 2.43
N GLN A 124 -9.49 -4.72 2.56
CA GLN A 124 -9.82 -3.94 3.75
C GLN A 124 -11.34 -3.78 3.92
N GLU A 125 -12.06 -3.57 2.84
CA GLU A 125 -13.51 -3.53 2.84
C GLU A 125 -14.13 -4.90 3.23
N LEU A 126 -13.60 -5.98 2.67
CA LEU A 126 -13.99 -7.34 3.03
C LEU A 126 -13.79 -7.59 4.53
N LEU A 127 -12.61 -7.26 5.06
CA LEU A 127 -12.29 -7.46 6.48
C LEU A 127 -13.20 -6.64 7.39
N ALA A 128 -13.46 -5.39 7.06
CA ALA A 128 -14.35 -4.53 7.83
C ALA A 128 -15.78 -5.10 7.94
N ARG A 129 -16.29 -5.66 6.84
CA ARG A 129 -17.59 -6.34 6.83
C ARG A 129 -17.58 -7.62 7.63
N MET A 130 -16.53 -8.43 7.54
CA MET A 130 -16.40 -9.66 8.32
C MET A 130 -16.32 -9.35 9.81
N LEU A 131 -15.54 -8.33 10.21
CA LEU A 131 -15.49 -7.91 11.61
C LEU A 131 -16.88 -7.47 12.14
N ARG A 132 -17.66 -6.73 11.34
CA ARG A 132 -19.03 -6.34 11.73
C ARG A 132 -19.99 -7.51 11.79
N LYS A 133 -19.79 -8.55 11.00
CA LYS A 133 -20.62 -9.76 11.02
C LYS A 133 -20.40 -10.58 12.28
N TYR A 134 -19.14 -10.73 12.69
CA TYR A 134 -18.76 -11.60 13.81
C TYR A 134 -18.63 -10.88 15.15
N TYR A 135 -18.50 -9.56 15.15
CA TYR A 135 -18.33 -8.76 16.37
C TYR A 135 -19.23 -7.53 16.38
N LYS A 136 -19.66 -7.15 17.56
CA LYS A 136 -20.41 -5.91 17.76
C LYS A 136 -19.46 -4.72 17.68
N ILE A 137 -19.32 -4.14 16.49
CA ILE A 137 -18.61 -2.87 16.29
C ILE A 137 -19.60 -1.73 16.57
N PRO A 138 -19.26 -0.73 17.42
CA PRO A 138 -20.17 0.37 17.72
C PRO A 138 -20.60 1.13 16.46
N GLU A 139 -21.82 1.66 16.46
CA GLU A 139 -22.30 2.55 15.41
C GLU A 139 -21.44 3.82 15.34
N GLY A 140 -21.29 4.40 14.15
CA GLY A 140 -20.47 5.58 13.91
C GLY A 140 -18.99 5.32 13.66
N PHE A 141 -18.48 4.09 13.90
CA PHE A 141 -17.13 3.70 13.44
C PHE A 141 -17.18 3.26 11.98
N SER A 142 -16.24 3.73 11.19
CA SER A 142 -16.05 3.35 9.78
C SER A 142 -14.56 3.30 9.43
N ILE A 143 -14.23 2.49 8.44
CA ILE A 143 -12.92 2.54 7.77
C ILE A 143 -12.88 3.65 6.71
N HIS A 144 -14.02 4.27 6.42
CA HIS A 144 -14.15 5.34 5.43
C HIS A 144 -14.24 6.70 6.13
N PRO A 145 -13.16 7.50 6.10
CA PRO A 145 -13.10 8.75 6.86
C PRO A 145 -14.11 9.81 6.40
N ASN A 146 -14.52 9.74 5.12
CA ASN A 146 -15.41 10.72 4.49
C ASN A 146 -16.89 10.38 4.69
N SER A 147 -17.21 9.48 5.62
CA SER A 147 -18.59 9.01 5.90
C SER A 147 -19.29 8.38 4.70
N ILE A 148 -18.54 7.99 3.66
CA ILE A 148 -19.11 7.22 2.55
C ILE A 148 -19.51 5.83 3.03
N THR A 149 -20.60 5.33 2.51
CA THR A 149 -21.07 3.98 2.79
C THR A 149 -20.22 2.94 2.06
N HIS A 150 -20.36 1.68 2.44
CA HIS A 150 -19.77 0.56 1.73
C HIS A 150 -20.12 0.56 0.23
N LEU A 151 -21.40 0.80 -0.09
CA LEU A 151 -21.85 0.80 -1.49
C LEU A 151 -21.24 1.96 -2.28
N GLU A 152 -21.19 3.16 -1.71
CA GLU A 152 -20.55 4.32 -2.33
C GLU A 152 -19.04 4.11 -2.53
N PHE A 153 -18.37 3.47 -1.57
CA PHE A 153 -16.95 3.13 -1.71
C PHE A 153 -16.71 2.15 -2.87
N ILE A 154 -17.53 1.10 -2.96
CA ILE A 154 -17.43 0.12 -4.05
C ILE A 154 -17.73 0.77 -5.40
N GLU A 155 -18.77 1.60 -5.47
CA GLU A 155 -19.14 2.29 -6.70
C GLU A 155 -18.08 3.29 -7.14
N LEU A 156 -17.47 4.02 -6.21
CA LEU A 156 -16.33 4.90 -6.47
C LEU A 156 -15.16 4.12 -7.09
N LEU A 157 -14.77 2.99 -6.50
CA LEU A 157 -13.69 2.16 -7.07
C LEU A 157 -14.08 1.55 -8.41
N ARG A 158 -15.34 1.12 -8.59
CA ARG A 158 -15.85 0.59 -9.86
C ARG A 158 -15.78 1.64 -10.96
N SER A 159 -16.26 2.86 -10.71
CA SER A 159 -16.23 3.96 -11.67
C SER A 159 -14.81 4.32 -12.09
N GLU A 160 -13.85 4.31 -11.16
CA GLU A 160 -12.46 4.65 -11.43
C GLU A 160 -11.66 3.53 -12.13
N ILE A 161 -11.96 2.27 -11.81
CA ILE A 161 -11.23 1.11 -12.35
C ILE A 161 -11.88 0.62 -13.65
N VAL A 162 -13.18 0.40 -13.64
CA VAL A 162 -13.92 -0.17 -14.76
C VAL A 162 -14.55 0.94 -15.61
N GLY A 163 -15.31 1.84 -14.99
CA GLY A 163 -16.09 2.87 -15.68
C GLY A 163 -17.06 2.24 -16.68
N ASP A 164 -17.13 2.78 -17.89
CA ASP A 164 -18.00 2.28 -18.99
C ASP A 164 -17.40 1.13 -19.80
N THR A 165 -16.22 0.60 -19.40
CA THR A 165 -15.55 -0.49 -20.10
C THR A 165 -16.16 -1.83 -19.70
N ASP A 166 -16.29 -2.78 -20.64
CA ASP A 166 -16.65 -4.16 -20.29
C ASP A 166 -15.63 -4.71 -19.26
N PRO A 167 -16.06 -5.20 -18.10
CA PRO A 167 -15.16 -5.75 -17.10
C PRO A 167 -14.19 -6.82 -17.63
N LYS A 168 -14.57 -7.59 -18.65
CA LYS A 168 -13.69 -8.56 -19.30
C LYS A 168 -12.49 -7.92 -20.00
N GLN A 169 -12.59 -6.67 -20.42
CA GLN A 169 -11.52 -5.90 -21.05
C GLN A 169 -10.66 -5.12 -20.05
N VAL A 170 -10.93 -5.28 -18.76
CA VAL A 170 -10.16 -4.70 -17.65
C VAL A 170 -9.47 -5.84 -16.89
N ILE A 171 -8.15 -5.78 -16.77
CA ILE A 171 -7.40 -6.81 -16.05
C ILE A 171 -6.73 -6.27 -14.79
N LEU A 172 -6.69 -7.08 -13.73
CA LEU A 172 -5.73 -6.94 -12.64
C LEU A 172 -4.48 -7.70 -13.05
N LEU A 173 -3.38 -6.97 -13.30
CA LEU A 173 -2.13 -7.55 -13.77
C LEU A 173 -1.15 -7.78 -12.61
N GLU A 174 -0.63 -9.00 -12.48
CA GLU A 174 0.33 -9.38 -11.44
C GLU A 174 1.28 -10.49 -11.92
N ILE A 175 2.33 -10.77 -11.17
CA ILE A 175 3.25 -11.89 -11.35
C ILE A 175 2.74 -13.06 -10.52
N GLU A 176 2.40 -14.19 -11.16
CA GLU A 176 1.91 -15.39 -10.47
C GLU A 176 0.92 -15.04 -9.33
N PRO A 177 -0.22 -14.40 -9.67
CA PRO A 177 -1.12 -13.78 -8.68
C PRO A 177 -1.56 -14.73 -7.57
N GLU A 178 -1.70 -16.00 -7.85
CA GLU A 178 -2.09 -17.06 -6.90
C GLU A 178 -1.02 -17.32 -5.81
N LYS A 179 0.24 -16.95 -6.07
CA LYS A 179 1.36 -17.11 -5.13
C LYS A 179 1.63 -15.89 -4.28
N GLN A 180 1.01 -14.76 -4.61
CA GLN A 180 1.22 -13.52 -3.89
C GLN A 180 0.60 -13.56 -2.48
N ALA A 181 1.32 -13.05 -1.48
CA ALA A 181 0.81 -12.98 -0.10
C ALA A 181 -0.52 -12.21 -0.01
N THR A 182 -0.73 -11.24 -0.91
CA THR A 182 -1.93 -10.41 -0.99
C THR A 182 -2.98 -10.91 -1.98
N ALA A 183 -2.91 -12.15 -2.46
CA ALA A 183 -3.84 -12.72 -3.43
C ALA A 183 -5.31 -12.60 -3.02
N ILE A 184 -5.60 -12.60 -1.72
CA ILE A 184 -6.95 -12.40 -1.19
C ILE A 184 -7.56 -11.06 -1.63
N ASP A 185 -6.77 -10.00 -1.78
CA ASP A 185 -7.21 -8.71 -2.32
C ASP A 185 -7.58 -8.81 -3.80
N PHE A 186 -6.83 -9.62 -4.57
CA PHE A 186 -7.09 -9.84 -5.99
C PHE A 186 -8.41 -10.58 -6.20
N TYR A 187 -8.65 -11.66 -5.44
CA TYR A 187 -9.91 -12.40 -5.48
C TYR A 187 -11.10 -11.55 -5.04
N ALA A 188 -10.92 -10.71 -4.00
CA ALA A 188 -11.96 -9.77 -3.59
C ALA A 188 -12.24 -8.72 -4.69
N THR A 189 -11.21 -8.23 -5.37
CA THR A 189 -11.32 -7.29 -6.49
C THR A 189 -12.09 -7.91 -7.66
N GLU A 190 -11.69 -9.11 -8.11
CA GLU A 190 -12.36 -9.84 -9.19
C GLU A 190 -13.83 -10.11 -8.86
N ALA A 191 -14.11 -10.60 -7.65
CA ALA A 191 -15.48 -10.92 -7.22
C ALA A 191 -16.41 -9.68 -7.16
N ILE A 192 -15.86 -8.51 -6.83
CA ILE A 192 -16.61 -7.26 -6.70
C ILE A 192 -16.75 -6.55 -8.05
N LEU A 193 -15.67 -6.45 -8.82
CA LEU A 193 -15.64 -5.68 -10.06
C LEU A 193 -15.97 -6.48 -11.30
N GLY A 194 -15.79 -7.81 -11.27
CA GLY A 194 -15.94 -8.69 -12.43
C GLY A 194 -14.77 -8.63 -13.43
N ILE A 195 -13.66 -8.00 -13.06
CA ILE A 195 -12.46 -7.92 -13.89
C ILE A 195 -11.65 -9.21 -13.80
N LYS A 196 -10.77 -9.47 -14.78
CA LYS A 196 -9.95 -10.69 -14.80
C LYS A 196 -8.62 -10.50 -14.07
N ILE A 197 -8.29 -11.40 -13.14
CA ILE A 197 -6.93 -11.52 -12.61
C ILE A 197 -6.07 -12.23 -13.68
N LEU A 198 -4.96 -11.60 -14.08
CA LEU A 198 -4.09 -12.13 -15.13
C LEU A 198 -2.63 -12.09 -14.72
N CYS A 199 -1.93 -13.23 -14.85
CA CYS A 199 -0.48 -13.24 -14.78
C CYS A 199 0.14 -12.54 -15.99
N ILE A 200 1.17 -11.73 -15.77
CA ILE A 200 1.88 -11.01 -16.85
C ILE A 200 2.37 -11.95 -17.98
N THR A 201 2.65 -13.23 -17.66
CA THR A 201 3.07 -14.24 -18.64
C THR A 201 1.95 -14.71 -19.57
N LYS A 202 0.68 -14.39 -19.25
CA LYS A 202 -0.50 -14.71 -20.05
C LYS A 202 -0.98 -13.56 -20.90
N LEU A 203 -0.43 -12.35 -20.69
CA LEU A 203 -0.73 -11.18 -21.48
C LEU A 203 0.01 -11.26 -22.81
N LYS A 204 -0.73 -11.16 -23.90
CA LYS A 204 -0.24 -11.26 -25.28
C LYS A 204 -0.25 -9.89 -25.96
N LYS A 205 0.60 -9.74 -27.00
CA LYS A 205 0.73 -8.47 -27.71
C LYS A 205 0.68 -8.67 -29.23
N ARG A 206 -0.09 -7.80 -29.90
CA ARG A 206 -0.16 -7.68 -31.35
C ARG A 206 -0.01 -6.19 -31.72
N GLY A 207 1.19 -5.78 -32.14
CA GLY A 207 1.50 -4.36 -32.33
C GLY A 207 1.39 -3.59 -31.00
N LYS A 208 0.49 -2.61 -30.95
CA LYS A 208 0.19 -1.87 -29.70
C LYS A 208 -0.97 -2.46 -28.90
N GLN A 209 -1.72 -3.41 -29.49
CA GLN A 209 -2.85 -4.03 -28.83
C GLN A 209 -2.43 -5.14 -27.89
N LEU A 210 -2.97 -5.14 -26.68
CA LEU A 210 -2.83 -6.22 -25.71
C LEU A 210 -4.12 -7.05 -25.67
N PHE A 211 -3.98 -8.37 -25.47
CA PHE A 211 -5.09 -9.30 -25.34
C PHE A 211 -4.70 -10.50 -24.48
N TYR A 212 -5.69 -11.24 -24.00
CA TYR A 212 -5.50 -12.54 -23.37
C TYR A 212 -6.47 -13.57 -23.96
N LEU A 213 -6.23 -14.84 -23.69
CA LEU A 213 -7.16 -15.91 -24.07
C LEU A 213 -8.04 -16.26 -22.85
N ASP A 214 -9.36 -16.28 -23.05
CA ASP A 214 -10.30 -16.77 -22.05
C ASP A 214 -10.23 -18.31 -21.92
N GLU A 215 -11.10 -18.90 -21.08
CA GLU A 215 -11.12 -20.35 -20.83
C GLU A 215 -11.54 -21.16 -22.04
N ASP A 216 -12.28 -20.56 -22.96
CA ASP A 216 -12.72 -21.14 -24.22
C ASP A 216 -11.72 -20.96 -25.38
N GLY A 217 -10.62 -20.19 -25.11
CA GLY A 217 -9.58 -19.87 -26.09
C GLY A 217 -9.89 -18.67 -26.97
N ASN A 218 -10.94 -17.88 -26.65
CA ASN A 218 -11.25 -16.66 -27.38
C ASN A 218 -10.29 -15.54 -26.97
N GLU A 219 -9.91 -14.72 -27.96
CA GLU A 219 -9.12 -13.52 -27.70
C GLU A 219 -10.01 -12.42 -27.09
N ILE A 220 -9.59 -11.89 -25.94
CA ILE A 220 -10.24 -10.76 -25.26
C ILE A 220 -9.26 -9.58 -25.27
N ASP A 221 -9.63 -8.49 -25.90
CA ASP A 221 -8.83 -7.28 -25.91
C ASP A 221 -8.73 -6.66 -24.52
N VAL A 222 -7.53 -6.22 -24.15
CA VAL A 222 -7.27 -5.49 -22.89
C VAL A 222 -7.27 -3.99 -23.16
N LEU A 223 -8.22 -3.28 -22.60
CA LEU A 223 -8.34 -1.82 -22.71
C LEU A 223 -7.84 -1.09 -21.49
N LYS A 224 -7.93 -1.73 -20.30
CA LYS A 224 -7.48 -1.15 -19.05
C LYS A 224 -6.69 -2.14 -18.22
N ILE A 225 -5.66 -1.64 -17.54
CA ILE A 225 -4.83 -2.44 -16.63
C ILE A 225 -4.83 -1.81 -15.25
N TYR A 226 -5.40 -2.52 -14.27
CA TYR A 226 -5.23 -2.26 -12.85
C TYR A 226 -3.93 -2.94 -12.41
N ASN A 227 -2.85 -2.12 -12.37
CA ASN A 227 -1.51 -2.66 -12.17
C ASN A 227 -1.23 -2.99 -10.69
N ARG A 228 -0.82 -4.24 -10.45
CA ARG A 228 -0.40 -4.73 -9.13
C ARG A 228 1.04 -5.23 -9.14
N VAL A 229 1.69 -5.28 -10.30
CA VAL A 229 3.07 -5.76 -10.45
C VAL A 229 4.05 -4.87 -9.68
N ILE A 230 4.86 -5.50 -8.85
CA ILE A 230 5.96 -4.87 -8.12
C ILE A 230 7.23 -4.95 -8.97
N PHE A 231 7.80 -3.81 -9.34
CA PHE A 231 8.92 -3.75 -10.29
C PHE A 231 10.20 -4.33 -9.72
N ASP A 232 10.44 -4.23 -8.42
CA ASP A 232 11.59 -4.87 -7.77
C ASP A 232 11.55 -6.40 -7.96
N GLU A 233 10.38 -7.02 -7.77
CA GLU A 233 10.17 -8.45 -8.06
C GLU A 233 10.34 -8.74 -9.55
N LEU A 234 9.70 -7.95 -10.41
CA LEU A 234 9.72 -8.16 -11.86
C LEU A 234 11.13 -8.18 -12.43
N TYR A 235 12.00 -7.28 -11.98
CA TYR A 235 13.36 -7.18 -12.48
C TYR A 235 14.30 -8.26 -11.95
N GLN A 236 13.92 -8.96 -10.88
CA GLN A 236 14.65 -10.12 -10.36
C GLN A 236 14.22 -11.43 -11.06
N ARG A 237 13.07 -11.45 -11.74
CA ARG A 237 12.46 -12.64 -12.35
C ARG A 237 12.83 -12.77 -13.83
N ASN A 238 14.08 -13.18 -14.10
CA ASN A 238 14.57 -13.45 -15.45
C ASN A 238 14.00 -14.73 -16.10
N ASP A 239 13.30 -15.55 -15.31
CA ASP A 239 12.67 -16.79 -15.73
C ASP A 239 11.30 -16.59 -16.40
N LEU A 240 10.68 -15.42 -16.26
CA LEU A 240 9.36 -15.14 -16.82
C LEU A 240 9.39 -14.97 -18.34
N GLN A 241 8.73 -15.90 -19.03
CA GLN A 241 8.48 -15.78 -20.47
C GLN A 241 7.26 -14.87 -20.70
N ARG A 242 7.44 -13.75 -21.38
CA ARG A 242 6.39 -12.76 -21.61
C ARG A 242 6.52 -12.09 -22.97
N GLU A 243 5.39 -11.76 -23.59
CA GLU A 243 5.33 -11.06 -24.87
C GLU A 243 5.21 -9.53 -24.68
N PHE A 244 4.76 -9.11 -23.50
CA PHE A 244 4.59 -7.71 -23.14
C PHE A 244 5.69 -7.26 -22.16
N HIS A 245 6.23 -6.06 -22.42
CA HIS A 245 7.13 -5.34 -21.52
C HIS A 245 6.52 -3.99 -21.18
N PHE A 246 6.64 -3.55 -19.94
CA PHE A 246 6.04 -2.28 -19.48
C PHE A 246 6.50 -1.07 -20.28
N THR A 247 7.70 -1.11 -20.84
CA THR A 247 8.27 -0.05 -21.70
C THR A 247 7.79 -0.09 -23.15
N ASP A 248 6.97 -1.08 -23.51
CA ASP A 248 6.31 -1.10 -24.81
C ASP A 248 5.30 0.04 -24.90
N ASP A 249 5.23 0.66 -26.08
CA ASP A 249 4.17 1.61 -26.41
C ASP A 249 2.90 0.85 -26.79
N VAL A 250 1.92 0.81 -25.88
CA VAL A 250 0.70 0.02 -25.99
C VAL A 250 -0.55 0.88 -25.80
N ASP A 251 -1.64 0.48 -26.44
CA ASP A 251 -2.93 1.19 -26.44
C ASP A 251 -3.81 0.72 -25.27
N VAL A 252 -3.36 0.99 -24.03
CA VAL A 252 -4.12 0.69 -22.83
C VAL A 252 -4.21 1.90 -21.91
N LYS A 253 -5.29 1.98 -21.14
CA LYS A 253 -5.39 2.93 -20.04
C LYS A 253 -4.87 2.28 -18.76
N TRP A 254 -3.85 2.87 -18.19
CA TRP A 254 -3.34 2.46 -16.88
C TRP A 254 -4.27 2.97 -15.78
N ILE A 255 -4.69 2.07 -14.91
CA ILE A 255 -5.37 2.42 -13.66
C ILE A 255 -4.33 2.35 -12.54
N GLY A 256 -3.70 3.50 -12.32
CA GLY A 256 -2.42 3.62 -11.61
C GLY A 256 -1.25 3.38 -12.56
N HIS A 257 -0.82 4.47 -13.24
CA HIS A 257 0.31 4.39 -14.18
C HIS A 257 1.57 3.91 -13.45
N PRO A 258 2.32 2.96 -14.01
CA PRO A 258 3.45 2.32 -13.33
C PRO A 258 4.57 3.27 -12.91
N ASN A 259 4.76 4.41 -13.59
CA ASN A 259 5.77 5.40 -13.21
C ASN A 259 5.57 5.96 -11.79
N TRP A 260 4.34 5.96 -11.29
CA TRP A 260 4.05 6.42 -9.93
C TRP A 260 4.63 5.51 -8.85
N PHE A 261 4.91 4.24 -9.17
CA PHE A 261 5.67 3.33 -8.31
C PHE A 261 7.05 3.89 -7.96
N PHE A 262 7.72 4.52 -8.92
CA PHE A 262 9.04 5.11 -8.71
C PHE A 262 8.96 6.50 -8.08
N ARG A 263 8.08 7.37 -8.63
CA ARG A 263 7.94 8.76 -8.18
C ARG A 263 7.48 8.86 -6.73
N ILE A 264 6.48 8.06 -6.34
CA ILE A 264 5.94 8.02 -4.97
C ILE A 264 6.45 6.76 -4.29
N SER A 265 7.65 6.85 -3.77
CA SER A 265 8.38 5.79 -3.08
C SER A 265 9.24 6.40 -1.96
N LYS A 266 10.04 5.57 -1.30
CA LYS A 266 11.00 6.07 -0.30
C LYS A 266 11.98 7.11 -0.87
N PHE A 267 12.10 7.22 -2.21
CA PHE A 267 12.89 8.25 -2.88
C PHE A 267 12.52 9.67 -2.45
N ILE A 268 11.22 9.96 -2.24
CA ILE A 268 10.81 11.33 -1.87
C ILE A 268 10.89 11.61 -0.37
N MET A 269 11.14 10.61 0.48
CA MET A 269 11.26 10.82 1.93
C MET A 269 12.26 11.92 2.33
N PRO A 270 13.45 12.02 1.71
CA PRO A 270 14.40 13.11 1.98
C PRO A 270 13.96 14.50 1.52
N LEU A 271 12.95 14.57 0.65
CA LEU A 271 12.41 15.82 0.10
C LEU A 271 11.24 16.35 0.93
N LEU A 272 10.65 15.50 1.78
CA LEU A 272 9.56 15.85 2.66
C LEU A 272 10.10 16.50 3.94
N THR A 273 9.35 17.45 4.47
CA THR A 273 9.65 18.13 5.72
C THR A 273 8.40 18.19 6.60
N GLY A 274 8.57 18.47 7.88
CA GLY A 274 7.46 18.65 8.82
C GLY A 274 7.55 17.73 10.03
N LYS A 275 6.68 17.99 11.01
CA LYS A 275 6.71 17.30 12.31
C LYS A 275 6.34 15.82 12.23
N TYR A 276 5.68 15.41 11.14
CA TYR A 276 5.23 14.04 10.92
C TYR A 276 6.21 13.19 10.10
N VAL A 277 7.25 13.82 9.54
CA VAL A 277 8.20 13.16 8.65
C VAL A 277 9.54 12.97 9.37
N PRO A 278 10.03 11.73 9.53
CA PRO A 278 11.37 11.49 10.08
C PRO A 278 12.42 11.98 9.08
N LYS A 279 13.46 12.61 9.60
CA LYS A 279 14.57 13.09 8.77
C LYS A 279 15.18 11.94 7.97
N SER A 280 15.37 12.16 6.69
CA SER A 280 15.83 11.13 5.77
C SER A 280 16.87 11.70 4.81
N TYR A 281 17.74 10.83 4.28
CA TYR A 281 18.79 11.21 3.36
C TYR A 281 18.92 10.15 2.26
N LEU A 282 19.13 10.56 1.00
CA LEU A 282 19.65 9.66 -0.02
C LEU A 282 21.08 9.29 0.36
N LEU A 283 21.39 7.99 0.42
CA LEU A 283 22.66 7.51 0.98
C LEU A 283 23.88 7.98 0.17
N ASP A 284 23.74 8.12 -1.14
CA ASP A 284 24.80 8.61 -2.05
C ASP A 284 25.00 10.12 -1.99
N LYS A 285 24.08 10.88 -1.35
CA LYS A 285 24.17 12.34 -1.20
C LYS A 285 24.65 12.77 0.18
N ILE A 286 24.91 11.82 1.08
CA ILE A 286 25.41 12.13 2.42
C ILE A 286 26.91 12.45 2.34
N GLU A 287 27.29 13.71 2.58
CA GLU A 287 28.71 14.10 2.67
C GLU A 287 29.37 13.59 3.96
N LYS A 288 28.64 13.63 5.07
CA LYS A 288 29.11 13.18 6.38
C LYS A 288 28.01 12.37 7.07
N LEU A 289 28.31 11.10 7.36
CA LEU A 289 27.39 10.22 8.09
C LEU A 289 27.08 10.78 9.49
N PRO A 290 25.84 10.60 9.98
CA PRO A 290 25.53 10.84 11.39
C PRO A 290 26.45 10.03 12.30
N THR A 291 26.77 10.58 13.47
CA THR A 291 27.63 9.91 14.46
C THR A 291 26.85 8.90 15.32
N ASP A 292 25.52 8.98 15.30
CA ASP A 292 24.55 8.21 16.08
C ASP A 292 23.75 7.27 15.16
N LEU A 293 24.44 6.49 14.33
CA LEU A 293 23.84 5.59 13.33
C LEU A 293 22.85 4.58 13.93
N GLU A 294 22.96 4.26 15.20
CA GLU A 294 22.00 3.45 15.94
C GLU A 294 20.58 4.03 15.97
N ASN A 295 20.44 5.35 15.77
CA ASN A 295 19.16 6.05 15.64
C ASN A 295 18.61 6.12 14.22
N TYR A 296 19.20 5.38 13.30
CA TYR A 296 18.78 5.33 11.89
C TYR A 296 18.42 3.93 11.44
N VAL A 297 17.65 3.85 10.37
CA VAL A 297 17.37 2.65 9.58
C VAL A 297 17.86 2.87 8.14
N LEU A 298 18.44 1.84 7.55
CA LEU A 298 18.86 1.86 6.15
C LEU A 298 17.83 1.06 5.34
N LYS A 299 17.25 1.69 4.31
CA LYS A 299 16.17 1.11 3.51
C LYS A 299 16.48 1.20 2.02
N PRO A 300 16.28 0.12 1.24
CA PRO A 300 16.26 0.21 -0.21
C PRO A 300 15.06 1.05 -0.68
N LEU A 301 15.22 1.81 -1.77
CA LEU A 301 14.19 2.73 -2.27
C LEU A 301 12.91 2.00 -2.70
N TYR A 302 13.03 0.89 -3.41
CA TYR A 302 11.91 0.24 -4.12
C TYR A 302 11.54 -1.13 -3.54
N SER A 303 12.09 -1.51 -2.40
CA SER A 303 11.76 -2.78 -1.72
C SER A 303 10.47 -2.69 -0.92
N PHE A 304 9.82 -3.85 -0.71
CA PHE A 304 8.57 -4.00 0.03
C PHE A 304 8.69 -5.04 1.15
N ALA A 305 7.74 -5.03 2.08
CA ALA A 305 7.62 -5.98 3.18
C ALA A 305 8.91 -6.11 4.02
N GLY A 306 9.67 -5.02 4.18
CA GLY A 306 10.88 -4.98 4.97
C GLY A 306 12.10 -5.64 4.32
N ALA A 307 12.03 -6.06 3.06
CA ALA A 307 13.16 -6.67 2.36
C ALA A 307 14.34 -5.68 2.27
N GLY A 308 15.53 -6.15 2.71
CA GLY A 308 16.76 -5.36 2.67
C GLY A 308 16.83 -4.17 3.65
N VAL A 309 15.88 -4.07 4.60
CA VAL A 309 15.90 -3.05 5.66
C VAL A 309 16.86 -3.46 6.78
N HIS A 310 17.79 -2.57 7.12
CA HIS A 310 18.69 -2.74 8.27
C HIS A 310 18.27 -1.78 9.38
N ILE A 311 17.81 -2.33 10.51
CA ILE A 311 17.40 -1.55 11.69
C ILE A 311 18.54 -1.23 12.63
N ASN A 312 19.62 -1.98 12.58
CA ASN A 312 20.85 -1.76 13.35
C ASN A 312 21.96 -1.34 12.39
N VAL A 313 21.99 -0.07 12.05
CA VAL A 313 22.94 0.47 11.07
C VAL A 313 24.30 0.66 11.70
N THR A 314 25.34 0.18 11.02
CA THR A 314 26.75 0.39 11.39
C THR A 314 27.52 0.98 10.21
N PRO A 315 28.68 1.63 10.45
CA PRO A 315 29.53 2.10 9.36
C PRO A 315 29.92 0.99 8.37
N GLU A 316 30.12 -0.23 8.86
CA GLU A 316 30.46 -1.41 8.07
C GLU A 316 29.33 -1.80 7.12
N ILE A 317 28.07 -1.82 7.61
CA ILE A 317 26.89 -2.08 6.76
C ILE A 317 26.84 -1.06 5.62
N ILE A 318 27.00 0.25 5.93
CA ILE A 318 26.98 1.31 4.91
C ILE A 318 28.12 1.17 3.90
N GLN A 319 29.32 0.78 4.35
CA GLN A 319 30.45 0.57 3.46
C GLN A 319 30.22 -0.58 2.48
N ASN A 320 29.53 -1.63 2.91
CA ASN A 320 29.24 -2.82 2.11
C ASN A 320 28.08 -2.63 1.13
N VAL A 321 27.34 -1.51 1.18
CA VAL A 321 26.28 -1.22 0.19
C VAL A 321 26.92 -0.94 -1.18
N VAL A 322 26.64 -1.82 -2.13
CA VAL A 322 27.20 -1.72 -3.50
C VAL A 322 26.61 -0.54 -4.29
N ASN A 323 25.29 -0.38 -4.23
CA ASN A 323 24.56 0.69 -4.93
C ASN A 323 23.92 1.65 -3.93
N LYS A 324 24.69 2.65 -3.48
CA LYS A 324 24.24 3.62 -2.48
C LYS A 324 23.10 4.52 -2.98
N SER A 325 23.02 4.78 -4.29
CA SER A 325 21.93 5.58 -4.86
C SER A 325 20.55 4.92 -4.75
N ASN A 326 20.50 3.61 -4.46
CA ASN A 326 19.27 2.87 -4.25
C ASN A 326 18.87 2.74 -2.78
N TYR A 327 19.42 3.57 -1.89
CA TYR A 327 19.15 3.51 -0.46
C TYR A 327 18.89 4.87 0.15
N ILE A 328 18.03 4.88 1.19
CA ILE A 328 17.89 6.00 2.13
C ILE A 328 18.39 5.61 3.51
N LEU A 329 18.94 6.59 4.22
CA LEU A 329 19.16 6.56 5.65
C LEU A 329 18.09 7.42 6.31
N GLN A 330 17.23 6.81 7.15
CA GLN A 330 16.07 7.46 7.76
C GLN A 330 16.17 7.38 9.28
N GLU A 331 15.84 8.47 10.01
CA GLU A 331 15.69 8.42 11.46
C GLU A 331 14.69 7.35 11.88
N LYS A 332 15.04 6.58 12.91
CA LYS A 332 14.15 5.57 13.49
C LYS A 332 12.89 6.19 14.04
N VAL A 333 11.77 5.63 13.65
CA VAL A 333 10.50 5.89 14.32
C VAL A 333 10.35 4.91 15.46
N ILE A 334 10.38 5.43 16.68
CA ILE A 334 10.21 4.62 17.89
C ILE A 334 8.72 4.44 18.16
N TYR A 335 8.17 3.32 17.75
CA TYR A 335 6.76 3.00 17.96
C TYR A 335 6.43 2.89 19.43
N HIS A 336 5.33 3.52 19.85
CA HIS A 336 4.77 3.30 21.16
C HIS A 336 3.71 2.18 21.12
N PRO A 337 3.75 1.17 22.01
CA PRO A 337 2.79 0.08 22.03
C PRO A 337 1.46 0.52 22.63
N ILE A 338 0.59 1.09 21.79
CA ILE A 338 -0.68 1.70 22.22
C ILE A 338 -1.87 0.73 22.24
N ILE A 339 -1.69 -0.51 21.82
CA ILE A 339 -2.74 -1.52 21.74
C ILE A 339 -2.61 -2.47 22.92
N GLU A 340 -3.48 -2.34 23.91
CA GLU A 340 -3.52 -3.27 25.04
C GLU A 340 -3.92 -4.68 24.57
N THR A 341 -3.17 -5.68 25.00
CA THR A 341 -3.41 -7.10 24.79
C THR A 341 -3.30 -7.85 26.10
N LYS A 342 -3.63 -9.16 26.12
CA LYS A 342 -3.61 -9.98 27.36
C LYS A 342 -2.20 -10.17 27.94
N ASP A 343 -1.17 -10.05 27.14
CA ASP A 343 0.22 -10.27 27.52
C ASP A 343 1.04 -8.97 27.35
N VAL A 344 1.65 -8.77 26.19
CA VAL A 344 2.50 -7.60 25.88
C VAL A 344 1.76 -6.66 24.94
N PRO A 345 1.66 -5.35 25.24
CA PRO A 345 1.00 -4.40 24.34
C PRO A 345 1.59 -4.40 22.93
N ALA A 346 0.73 -4.24 21.92
CA ALA A 346 1.15 -4.22 20.53
C ALA A 346 1.37 -2.80 20.00
N LYS A 347 2.31 -2.68 19.09
CA LYS A 347 2.55 -1.52 18.24
C LYS A 347 1.56 -1.53 17.09
N CYS A 348 1.28 -0.37 16.50
CA CYS A 348 0.49 -0.31 15.28
C CYS A 348 1.10 0.63 14.26
N GLU A 349 0.81 0.33 13.01
CA GLU A 349 1.10 1.14 11.84
C GLU A 349 -0.20 1.34 11.08
N ILE A 350 -0.52 2.59 10.80
CA ILE A 350 -1.77 2.96 10.14
C ILE A 350 -1.46 3.41 8.72
N ARG A 351 -2.05 2.71 7.76
CA ARG A 351 -2.01 3.07 6.35
C ARG A 351 -3.21 3.93 6.01
N ILE A 352 -2.96 5.11 5.52
CA ILE A 352 -3.99 5.98 4.91
C ILE A 352 -4.01 5.70 3.41
N MET A 353 -5.21 5.46 2.88
CA MET A 353 -5.43 5.01 1.50
C MET A 353 -6.18 6.10 0.73
N LEU A 354 -5.53 6.64 -0.31
CA LEU A 354 -6.03 7.75 -1.11
C LEU A 354 -6.33 7.29 -2.54
N LEU A 355 -7.30 7.97 -3.16
CA LEU A 355 -7.69 7.78 -4.55
C LEU A 355 -7.84 9.14 -5.24
N HIS A 356 -7.32 9.26 -6.45
CA HIS A 356 -7.66 10.35 -7.36
C HIS A 356 -9.01 10.05 -8.01
N ASN A 357 -9.99 10.88 -7.68
CA ASN A 357 -11.33 10.83 -8.29
C ASN A 357 -11.30 11.68 -9.56
N ASN A 358 -11.59 11.06 -10.71
CA ASN A 358 -11.57 11.73 -12.02
C ASN A 358 -12.67 12.79 -12.16
N GLU A 359 -13.85 12.57 -11.57
CA GLU A 359 -14.97 13.47 -11.65
C GLU A 359 -14.70 14.80 -10.92
N SER A 360 -14.19 14.71 -9.69
CA SER A 360 -13.87 15.89 -8.89
C SER A 360 -12.46 16.44 -9.13
N ASP A 361 -11.61 15.69 -9.84
CA ASP A 361 -10.18 15.95 -10.05
C ASP A 361 -9.38 16.14 -8.74
N LYS A 362 -9.81 15.47 -7.67
CA LYS A 362 -9.19 15.54 -6.34
C LYS A 362 -8.64 14.19 -5.88
N ILE A 363 -7.50 14.24 -5.21
CA ILE A 363 -6.99 13.09 -4.45
C ILE A 363 -7.57 13.19 -3.04
N GLN A 364 -8.27 12.16 -2.61
CA GLN A 364 -8.96 12.13 -1.33
C GLN A 364 -8.69 10.85 -0.56
N VAL A 365 -8.70 10.93 0.77
CA VAL A 365 -8.65 9.76 1.64
C VAL A 365 -9.98 9.01 1.52
N ILE A 366 -9.93 7.72 1.20
CA ILE A 366 -11.13 6.89 1.02
C ILE A 366 -11.20 5.71 1.98
N SER A 367 -10.07 5.27 2.53
CA SER A 367 -10.02 4.15 3.48
C SER A 367 -8.75 4.19 4.32
N ASN A 368 -8.65 3.27 5.26
CA ASN A 368 -7.45 3.02 6.05
C ASN A 368 -7.30 1.53 6.37
N LEU A 369 -6.08 1.13 6.69
CA LEU A 369 -5.74 -0.22 7.14
C LEU A 369 -4.77 -0.14 8.29
N VAL A 370 -4.86 -1.04 9.26
CA VAL A 370 -3.94 -1.10 10.39
C VAL A 370 -3.18 -2.42 10.41
N ARG A 371 -1.87 -2.34 10.59
CA ARG A 371 -1.00 -3.48 10.87
C ARG A 371 -0.60 -3.47 12.34
N LEU A 372 -0.58 -4.64 12.98
CA LEU A 372 -0.23 -4.81 14.37
C LEU A 372 1.00 -5.70 14.52
N SER A 373 1.86 -5.39 15.47
CA SER A 373 3.02 -6.22 15.81
C SER A 373 3.40 -6.10 17.27
N LYS A 374 3.85 -7.20 17.85
CA LYS A 374 4.54 -7.24 19.15
C LYS A 374 6.06 -7.30 18.98
N GLY A 375 6.53 -7.53 17.74
CA GLY A 375 7.94 -7.59 17.39
C GLY A 375 8.59 -6.21 17.22
N GLU A 376 9.84 -6.23 16.80
CA GLU A 376 10.63 -5.02 16.58
C GLU A 376 10.13 -4.22 15.37
N MET A 377 9.74 -4.92 14.31
CA MET A 377 9.18 -4.33 13.08
C MET A 377 7.68 -4.62 12.95
N VAL A 378 6.97 -3.76 12.23
CA VAL A 378 5.56 -3.91 11.87
C VAL A 378 5.48 -4.19 10.37
N GLY A 379 4.54 -5.07 9.95
CA GLY A 379 4.26 -5.33 8.52
C GLY A 379 5.27 -6.24 7.81
N VAL A 380 6.15 -6.91 8.55
CA VAL A 380 7.05 -7.95 8.04
C VAL A 380 6.58 -9.34 8.44
N LYS A 381 7.02 -10.37 7.68
CA LYS A 381 6.70 -11.79 7.94
C LYS A 381 7.36 -12.30 9.21
#